data_02459f2446a7daf203d9f266989aa04d
#
_entry.id   02459f2446a7daf203d9f266989aa04d
#
_cell.length_a   1.000
_cell.length_b   1.000
_cell.length_c   1.000
_cell.angle_alpha   90.00
_cell.angle_beta   90.00
_cell.angle_gamma   90.00
#
_symmetry.space_group_name_H-M   'P 1'
#
loop_
_entity.id
_entity.type
_entity.pdbx_description
1 polymer ?
#
loop_
_entity_poly.entity_id
_entity_poly.type
_entity_poly.pdbx_seq_one_letter_code
_entity_poly.pdbx_strand_id
1 'polypeptide(L)'
;MRMVANRRGMLLLLLAAQMSFAAPPAAAQEARQRWEQLCQIRKDKLDLILPGAMRENGIDMWIVASREGHDDPNAAMLGGGYVGDIGYYIFTDRGGDRIERAALGVGGAAFDQCPLYDLKGSPSGLRDFVAKRAPKRIGINVATEIGTADGLSHSLHRHLQQTLGPDLAARMVSAEKLVSDFRSRHSATEIAAFARAGEYSRRIAERALSGEVIRPGHTTTGDVAWWMMEQLHKEGLGNSFGLPSIYVLGPGDRGPVSGDHVIQPGDLLTMDWGVNYLLSYTDMKRMAYVLKPGETAPPPGVQRAFDKALAVRRMILDVIRPGITAGDALAEVNRRVAATPGLVLGRYDDPSADPAVSDVVIGSHSVGDWGHGSGPSMADFNPLRMTYTLKPSNFLSIELFLYTPVPEWGKRKIKIPLEDNGVVTERGLEWVYPANSRILLVK
;
A
#
# COMPACT_ATOMS: atom_id res chain seq x y z
N MET A 1 -56.74 71.11 41.95
CA MET A 1 -56.55 70.81 40.50
C MET A 1 -55.35 69.96 40.34
N ARG A 2 -55.52 68.68 39.97
CA ARG A 2 -54.49 67.68 39.94
C ARG A 2 -53.87 67.63 38.54
N MET A 3 -52.52 67.74 38.45
CA MET A 3 -51.74 67.50 37.23
C MET A 3 -51.23 66.08 37.28
N VAL A 4 -51.57 65.29 36.27
CA VAL A 4 -51.09 63.91 36.06
C VAL A 4 -49.87 64.00 35.13
N ALA A 5 -48.73 63.55 35.58
CA ALA A 5 -47.49 63.44 34.79
C ALA A 5 -47.45 62.09 34.11
N ASN A 6 -47.31 62.10 32.81
CA ASN A 6 -47.23 60.93 31.94
C ASN A 6 -45.76 60.56 31.69
N ARG A 7 -45.28 59.45 32.25
CA ARG A 7 -43.95 58.91 31.97
C ARG A 7 -44.04 57.88 30.81
N ARG A 8 -43.56 58.27 29.65
CA ARG A 8 -43.30 57.32 28.55
C ARG A 8 -41.90 56.71 28.74
N GLY A 9 -41.88 55.46 29.16
CA GLY A 9 -40.64 54.65 29.19
C GLY A 9 -40.26 54.23 27.77
N MET A 10 -39.05 54.59 27.34
CA MET A 10 -38.45 54.23 26.09
C MET A 10 -37.72 52.88 26.31
N LEU A 11 -38.29 51.81 25.79
CA LEU A 11 -37.68 50.46 25.79
C LEU A 11 -36.68 50.36 24.63
N LEU A 12 -35.40 50.39 24.92
CA LEU A 12 -34.34 50.11 23.98
C LEU A 12 -34.22 48.56 23.80
N LEU A 13 -34.70 48.06 22.68
CA LEU A 13 -34.42 46.69 22.24
C LEU A 13 -33.00 46.63 21.68
N LEU A 14 -32.06 46.06 22.43
CA LEU A 14 -30.75 45.62 21.96
C LEU A 14 -30.94 44.29 21.18
N LEU A 15 -30.99 44.36 19.86
CA LEU A 15 -30.82 43.19 18.99
C LEU A 15 -29.36 42.81 18.98
N ALA A 16 -28.97 41.85 19.83
CA ALA A 16 -27.68 41.16 19.70
C ALA A 16 -27.75 40.23 18.48
N ALA A 17 -27.16 40.63 17.35
CA ALA A 17 -26.95 39.76 16.21
C ALA A 17 -25.94 38.68 16.62
N GLN A 18 -26.42 37.52 17.04
CA GLN A 18 -25.59 36.32 17.15
C GLN A 18 -25.21 35.90 15.73
N MET A 19 -23.98 36.23 15.30
CA MET A 19 -23.35 35.59 14.16
C MET A 19 -23.09 34.14 14.55
N SER A 20 -24.04 33.28 14.23
CA SER A 20 -23.82 31.82 14.27
C SER A 20 -22.77 31.51 13.20
N PHE A 21 -21.52 31.37 13.61
CA PHE A 21 -20.53 30.68 12.77
C PHE A 21 -20.99 29.23 12.66
N ALA A 22 -21.71 28.92 11.57
CA ALA A 22 -22.00 27.55 11.25
C ALA A 22 -20.69 26.78 11.12
N ALA A 23 -20.48 25.77 11.94
CA ALA A 23 -19.36 24.87 11.77
C ALA A 23 -19.41 24.30 10.34
N PRO A 24 -18.28 24.20 9.64
CA PRO A 24 -18.28 23.60 8.30
C PRO A 24 -18.87 22.19 8.37
N PRO A 25 -19.58 21.72 7.34
CA PRO A 25 -20.16 20.39 7.32
C PRO A 25 -19.08 19.34 7.57
N ALA A 26 -19.43 18.26 8.29
CA ALA A 26 -18.47 17.23 8.73
C ALA A 26 -17.62 16.65 7.58
N ALA A 27 -18.20 16.50 6.38
CA ALA A 27 -17.50 16.04 5.18
C ALA A 27 -16.38 17.00 4.72
N ALA A 28 -16.59 18.32 4.85
CA ALA A 28 -15.57 19.32 4.50
C ALA A 28 -14.41 19.33 5.53
N GLN A 29 -14.70 19.01 6.79
CA GLN A 29 -13.68 18.86 7.83
C GLN A 29 -12.83 17.60 7.58
N GLU A 30 -13.43 16.49 7.19
CA GLU A 30 -12.72 15.25 6.90
C GLU A 30 -11.78 15.37 5.70
N ALA A 31 -12.22 15.97 4.59
CA ALA A 31 -11.36 16.20 3.43
C ALA A 31 -10.13 17.05 3.79
N ARG A 32 -10.33 18.10 4.59
CA ARG A 32 -9.24 18.94 5.10
C ARG A 32 -8.30 18.16 6.00
N GLN A 33 -8.80 17.37 6.94
CA GLN A 33 -7.99 16.56 7.84
C GLN A 33 -7.15 15.54 7.06
N ARG A 34 -7.73 14.85 6.07
CA ARG A 34 -7.00 13.91 5.21
C ARG A 34 -5.88 14.62 4.44
N TRP A 35 -6.15 15.82 3.93
CA TRP A 35 -5.13 16.61 3.23
C TRP A 35 -4.00 17.04 4.18
N GLU A 36 -4.31 17.53 5.38
CA GLU A 36 -3.33 17.93 6.39
C GLU A 36 -2.48 16.73 6.85
N GLN A 37 -3.09 15.56 7.03
CA GLN A 37 -2.38 14.31 7.34
C GLN A 37 -1.43 13.91 6.20
N LEU A 38 -1.89 13.99 4.94
CA LEU A 38 -1.04 13.68 3.79
C LEU A 38 0.13 14.67 3.66
N CYS A 39 -0.09 15.94 3.95
CA CYS A 39 0.98 16.93 3.99
C CYS A 39 2.02 16.59 5.07
N GLN A 40 1.58 16.18 6.27
CA GLN A 40 2.50 15.75 7.32
C GLN A 40 3.27 14.49 6.94
N ILE A 41 2.60 13.49 6.34
CA ILE A 41 3.25 12.27 5.82
C ILE A 41 4.36 12.63 4.83
N ARG A 42 4.07 13.49 3.85
CA ARG A 42 5.05 13.96 2.87
C ARG A 42 6.24 14.66 3.52
N LYS A 43 5.96 15.52 4.49
CA LYS A 43 7.01 16.22 5.24
C LYS A 43 7.92 15.24 5.98
N ASP A 44 7.33 14.33 6.76
CA ASP A 44 8.09 13.33 7.52
C ASP A 44 8.90 12.41 6.59
N LYS A 45 8.33 12.02 5.45
CA LYS A 45 9.02 11.22 4.43
C LYS A 45 10.26 11.92 3.91
N LEU A 46 10.13 13.20 3.56
CA LEU A 46 11.22 14.02 3.05
C LEU A 46 12.24 14.41 4.13
N ASP A 47 11.82 14.56 5.38
CA ASP A 47 12.71 14.92 6.48
C ASP A 47 13.46 13.72 7.06
N LEU A 48 12.78 12.57 7.21
CA LEU A 48 13.29 11.46 7.99
C LEU A 48 13.83 10.30 7.14
N ILE A 49 13.26 10.08 5.94
CA ILE A 49 13.59 8.94 5.10
C ILE A 49 14.53 9.31 3.95
N LEU A 50 14.24 10.42 3.25
CA LEU A 50 14.99 10.80 2.05
C LEU A 50 16.50 10.98 2.29
N PRO A 51 16.98 11.60 3.39
CA PRO A 51 18.42 11.77 3.61
C PRO A 51 19.17 10.45 3.66
N GLY A 52 18.65 9.48 4.42
CA GLY A 52 19.22 8.12 4.49
C GLY A 52 19.17 7.42 3.14
N ALA A 53 18.02 7.46 2.45
CA ALA A 53 17.85 6.83 1.15
C ALA A 53 18.82 7.40 0.08
N MET A 54 19.04 8.71 0.03
CA MET A 54 20.01 9.34 -0.88
C MET A 54 21.44 8.91 -0.57
N ARG A 55 21.86 8.98 0.69
CA ARG A 55 23.23 8.70 1.13
C ARG A 55 23.62 7.25 1.00
N GLU A 56 22.73 6.34 1.40
CA GLU A 56 22.95 4.89 1.28
C GLU A 56 23.10 4.44 -0.18
N ASN A 57 22.49 5.16 -1.12
CA ASN A 57 22.59 4.90 -2.56
C ASN A 57 23.63 5.80 -3.27
N GLY A 58 24.35 6.65 -2.53
CA GLY A 58 25.42 7.51 -3.07
C GLY A 58 24.92 8.52 -4.11
N ILE A 59 23.71 9.07 -3.92
CA ILE A 59 23.11 10.08 -4.82
C ILE A 59 23.22 11.45 -4.16
N ASP A 60 23.97 12.36 -4.79
CA ASP A 60 24.15 13.73 -4.27
C ASP A 60 22.95 14.62 -4.64
N MET A 61 22.34 14.37 -5.79
CA MET A 61 21.17 15.10 -6.26
C MET A 61 20.20 14.12 -6.92
N TRP A 62 18.92 14.21 -6.54
CA TRP A 62 17.84 13.47 -7.20
C TRP A 62 16.94 14.44 -7.94
N ILE A 63 16.75 14.23 -9.25
CA ILE A 63 15.90 15.05 -10.11
C ILE A 63 14.73 14.20 -10.60
N VAL A 64 13.53 14.60 -10.22
CA VAL A 64 12.26 14.00 -10.67
C VAL A 64 11.60 14.98 -11.64
N ALA A 65 11.37 14.58 -12.87
CA ALA A 65 10.78 15.41 -13.89
C ALA A 65 9.35 14.96 -14.21
N SER A 66 8.44 15.91 -14.29
CA SER A 66 7.06 15.74 -14.73
C SER A 66 6.72 16.72 -15.84
N ARG A 67 5.67 16.43 -16.59
CA ARG A 67 5.07 17.34 -17.56
C ARG A 67 3.55 17.21 -17.52
N GLU A 68 2.84 18.17 -18.08
CA GLU A 68 1.39 18.11 -18.15
C GLU A 68 0.91 16.79 -18.80
N GLY A 69 0.01 16.08 -18.11
CA GLY A 69 -0.50 14.79 -18.57
C GLY A 69 0.46 13.61 -18.47
N HIS A 70 1.66 13.81 -17.89
CA HIS A 70 2.65 12.76 -17.64
C HIS A 70 3.43 13.04 -16.36
N ASP A 71 2.77 12.78 -15.23
CA ASP A 71 3.42 12.90 -13.93
C ASP A 71 4.34 11.70 -13.66
N ASP A 72 5.47 11.99 -13.01
CA ASP A 72 6.32 10.92 -12.46
C ASP A 72 5.53 10.15 -11.40
N PRO A 73 5.66 8.81 -11.30
CA PRO A 73 4.97 7.99 -10.29
C PRO A 73 5.21 8.43 -8.83
N ASN A 74 6.28 9.19 -8.59
CA ASN A 74 6.59 9.73 -7.26
C ASN A 74 5.98 11.11 -7.01
N ALA A 75 5.49 11.81 -8.02
CA ALA A 75 5.02 13.20 -7.92
C ALA A 75 3.97 13.38 -6.80
N ALA A 76 3.02 12.45 -6.67
CA ALA A 76 2.00 12.49 -5.62
C ALA A 76 2.61 12.52 -4.21
N MET A 77 3.64 11.72 -3.94
CA MET A 77 4.34 11.71 -2.65
C MET A 77 5.22 12.96 -2.46
N LEU A 78 5.73 13.53 -3.56
CA LEU A 78 6.59 14.70 -3.56
C LEU A 78 5.82 16.05 -3.49
N GLY A 79 4.50 16.02 -3.36
CA GLY A 79 3.66 17.20 -3.20
C GLY A 79 2.54 17.35 -4.23
N GLY A 80 2.66 16.76 -5.41
CA GLY A 80 1.59 16.69 -6.42
C GLY A 80 1.13 18.07 -6.93
N GLY A 81 2.04 18.99 -7.21
CA GLY A 81 1.71 20.31 -7.73
C GLY A 81 1.32 20.27 -9.22
N TYR A 82 0.66 21.31 -9.68
CA TYR A 82 0.40 21.51 -11.10
C TYR A 82 1.73 21.75 -11.85
N VAL A 83 1.90 21.08 -12.96
CA VAL A 83 3.01 21.23 -13.89
C VAL A 83 2.41 21.65 -15.23
N GLY A 84 2.90 22.73 -15.82
CA GLY A 84 2.53 23.13 -17.17
C GLY A 84 3.28 22.31 -18.22
N ASP A 85 4.18 22.91 -18.97
CA ASP A 85 4.98 22.18 -19.96
C ASP A 85 5.94 21.18 -19.33
N ILE A 86 6.76 21.63 -18.38
CA ILE A 86 7.70 20.79 -17.63
C ILE A 86 7.91 21.32 -16.21
N GLY A 87 8.09 20.41 -15.26
CA GLY A 87 8.42 20.72 -13.87
C GLY A 87 9.42 19.73 -13.28
N TYR A 88 10.18 20.19 -12.31
CA TYR A 88 11.20 19.40 -11.63
C TYR A 88 11.05 19.50 -10.13
N TYR A 89 11.07 18.35 -9.45
CA TYR A 89 11.33 18.25 -8.03
C TYR A 89 12.80 17.86 -7.86
N ILE A 90 13.57 18.65 -7.12
CA ILE A 90 15.02 18.51 -7.00
C ILE A 90 15.40 18.40 -5.55
N PHE A 91 16.13 17.37 -5.21
CA PHE A 91 16.61 17.08 -3.86
C PHE A 91 18.14 17.05 -3.89
N THR A 92 18.79 17.86 -3.06
CA THR A 92 20.26 17.99 -3.04
C THR A 92 20.80 17.75 -1.64
N ASP A 93 21.68 16.76 -1.49
CA ASP A 93 22.43 16.56 -0.26
C ASP A 93 23.56 17.59 -0.17
N ARG A 94 23.41 18.53 0.77
CA ARG A 94 24.41 19.57 1.05
C ARG A 94 25.30 19.24 2.23
N GLY A 95 25.20 18.00 2.74
CA GLY A 95 25.70 17.66 4.05
C GLY A 95 24.82 18.22 5.18
N GLY A 96 24.89 17.68 6.38
CA GLY A 96 24.02 18.06 7.50
C GLY A 96 22.77 17.16 7.59
N ASP A 97 21.81 17.57 8.40
CA ASP A 97 20.69 16.68 8.77
C ASP A 97 19.56 16.64 7.73
N ARG A 98 19.51 17.62 6.84
CA ARG A 98 18.39 17.84 5.91
C ARG A 98 18.85 17.94 4.46
N ILE A 99 18.04 17.39 3.56
CA ILE A 99 18.18 17.56 2.11
C ILE A 99 17.56 18.90 1.68
N GLU A 100 18.30 19.69 0.89
CA GLU A 100 17.77 20.91 0.25
C GLU A 100 16.74 20.50 -0.82
N ARG A 101 15.61 21.18 -0.88
CA ARG A 101 14.48 20.87 -1.74
C ARG A 101 14.13 22.04 -2.63
N ALA A 102 14.08 21.81 -3.95
CA ALA A 102 13.65 22.82 -4.92
C ALA A 102 12.54 22.28 -5.81
N ALA A 103 11.61 23.16 -6.18
CA ALA A 103 10.57 22.91 -7.15
C ALA A 103 10.66 23.96 -8.27
N LEU A 104 10.96 23.53 -9.48
CA LEU A 104 11.06 24.42 -10.64
C LEU A 104 9.94 24.07 -11.63
N GLY A 105 9.09 25.06 -11.96
CA GLY A 105 7.93 24.85 -12.83
C GLY A 105 6.80 24.03 -12.23
N VAL A 106 6.78 23.88 -10.90
CA VAL A 106 5.74 23.18 -10.14
C VAL A 106 5.07 24.18 -9.19
N GLY A 107 3.76 24.16 -9.09
CA GLY A 107 3.00 25.07 -8.23
C GLY A 107 1.54 24.68 -8.07
N GLY A 108 0.73 25.65 -7.66
CA GLY A 108 -0.72 25.49 -7.47
C GLY A 108 -1.16 25.57 -6.01
N ALA A 109 -2.43 25.90 -5.78
CA ALA A 109 -2.95 26.25 -4.47
C ALA A 109 -2.72 25.17 -3.40
N ALA A 110 -2.96 23.90 -3.72
CA ALA A 110 -2.73 22.79 -2.78
C ALA A 110 -1.24 22.59 -2.50
N PHE A 111 -0.40 22.71 -3.52
CA PHE A 111 1.07 22.62 -3.37
C PHE A 111 1.62 23.72 -2.48
N ASP A 112 1.11 24.95 -2.62
CA ASP A 112 1.55 26.10 -1.85
C ASP A 112 1.10 26.05 -0.38
N GLN A 113 -0.03 25.42 -0.10
CA GLN A 113 -0.52 25.19 1.26
C GLN A 113 0.23 24.10 2.02
N CYS A 114 1.04 23.28 1.33
CA CYS A 114 1.91 22.28 1.95
C CYS A 114 3.38 22.61 1.66
N PRO A 115 4.03 23.42 2.51
CA PRO A 115 5.35 23.99 2.24
C PRO A 115 6.46 22.95 2.42
N LEU A 116 6.68 22.13 1.40
CA LEU A 116 7.70 21.06 1.37
C LEU A 116 9.06 21.55 0.80
N TYR A 117 9.07 22.66 0.06
CA TYR A 117 10.20 23.11 -0.74
C TYR A 117 10.79 24.42 -0.23
N ASP A 118 12.12 24.48 -0.17
CA ASP A 118 12.88 25.65 0.25
C ASP A 118 12.94 26.72 -0.84
N LEU A 119 13.01 26.25 -2.10
CA LEU A 119 13.21 27.08 -3.27
C LEU A 119 12.15 26.74 -4.33
N LYS A 120 11.60 27.79 -4.94
CA LYS A 120 10.71 27.69 -6.10
C LYS A 120 11.23 28.55 -7.23
N GLY A 121 11.03 28.13 -8.48
CA GLY A 121 11.54 28.87 -9.64
C GLY A 121 11.02 28.41 -10.98
N SER A 122 11.55 29.03 -12.04
CA SER A 122 11.26 28.63 -13.42
C SER A 122 12.01 27.37 -13.81
N PRO A 123 11.40 26.45 -14.61
CA PRO A 123 12.09 25.28 -15.13
C PRO A 123 13.29 25.61 -16.00
N SER A 124 13.31 26.78 -16.65
CA SER A 124 14.46 27.26 -17.45
C SER A 124 15.74 27.47 -16.64
N GLY A 125 15.63 27.60 -15.32
CA GLY A 125 16.78 27.74 -14.40
C GLY A 125 17.45 26.41 -14.01
N LEU A 126 17.02 25.27 -14.52
CA LEU A 126 17.49 23.94 -14.08
C LEU A 126 19.02 23.81 -14.19
N ARG A 127 19.60 24.12 -15.36
CA ARG A 127 21.04 23.96 -15.60
C ARG A 127 21.88 24.76 -14.60
N ASP A 128 21.55 26.04 -14.40
CA ASP A 128 22.26 26.93 -13.48
C ASP A 128 22.08 26.47 -12.03
N PHE A 129 20.90 25.99 -11.69
CA PHE A 129 20.60 25.44 -10.39
C PHE A 129 21.50 24.23 -10.06
N VAL A 130 21.60 23.27 -11.00
CA VAL A 130 22.43 22.08 -10.87
C VAL A 130 23.91 22.41 -10.87
N ALA A 131 24.36 23.28 -11.81
CA ALA A 131 25.76 23.68 -11.93
C ALA A 131 26.29 24.34 -10.64
N LYS A 132 25.52 25.23 -10.04
CA LYS A 132 25.89 25.90 -8.76
C LYS A 132 26.06 24.93 -7.59
N ARG A 133 25.43 23.76 -7.62
CA ARG A 133 25.51 22.73 -6.57
C ARG A 133 26.58 21.68 -6.84
N ALA A 134 27.01 21.58 -8.10
CA ALA A 134 28.08 20.72 -8.58
C ALA A 134 27.99 19.26 -8.08
N PRO A 135 26.80 18.58 -8.19
CA PRO A 135 26.65 17.20 -7.73
C PRO A 135 27.57 16.28 -8.54
N LYS A 136 28.12 15.26 -7.87
CA LYS A 136 28.95 14.23 -8.53
C LYS A 136 28.08 13.17 -9.18
N ARG A 137 26.95 12.82 -8.56
CA ARG A 137 26.00 11.81 -9.04
C ARG A 137 24.58 12.38 -9.00
N ILE A 138 23.94 12.39 -10.15
CA ILE A 138 22.57 12.91 -10.34
C ILE A 138 21.65 11.71 -10.58
N GLY A 139 20.86 11.34 -9.56
CA GLY A 139 19.83 10.31 -9.70
C GLY A 139 18.68 10.80 -10.56
N ILE A 140 18.29 9.99 -11.53
CA ILE A 140 17.13 10.21 -12.39
C ILE A 140 16.24 8.97 -12.44
N ASN A 141 14.94 9.13 -12.64
CA ASN A 141 13.97 8.04 -12.60
C ASN A 141 13.95 7.26 -13.93
N VAL A 142 15.01 6.48 -14.16
CA VAL A 142 15.08 5.41 -15.15
C VAL A 142 15.42 4.11 -14.44
N ALA A 143 14.69 3.05 -14.74
CA ALA A 143 14.79 1.76 -14.06
C ALA A 143 14.65 0.61 -15.05
N THR A 144 15.08 -0.59 -14.63
CA THR A 144 14.94 -1.82 -15.41
C THR A 144 13.88 -2.76 -14.84
N GLU A 145 13.65 -2.71 -13.52
CA GLU A 145 12.79 -3.67 -12.79
C GLU A 145 11.62 -2.98 -12.05
N ILE A 146 11.86 -1.78 -11.49
CA ILE A 146 10.90 -1.10 -10.63
C ILE A 146 10.17 -0.01 -11.42
N GLY A 147 8.96 -0.30 -11.91
CA GLY A 147 8.18 0.64 -12.73
C GLY A 147 7.91 1.99 -12.05
N THR A 148 7.77 2.04 -10.72
CA THR A 148 7.62 3.31 -9.98
C THR A 148 8.90 4.16 -9.95
N ALA A 149 10.04 3.59 -10.34
CA ALA A 149 11.32 4.28 -10.50
C ALA A 149 11.64 4.61 -11.97
N ASP A 150 10.76 4.28 -12.93
CA ASP A 150 10.91 4.50 -14.37
C ASP A 150 9.94 5.59 -14.87
N GLY A 151 9.99 6.76 -14.23
CA GLY A 151 9.08 7.87 -14.52
C GLY A 151 9.48 8.74 -15.71
N LEU A 152 10.72 8.64 -16.19
CA LEU A 152 11.19 9.43 -17.34
C LEU A 152 10.80 8.77 -18.67
N SER A 153 9.87 9.40 -19.41
CA SER A 153 9.69 9.03 -20.80
C SER A 153 10.97 9.28 -21.61
N HIS A 154 11.12 8.58 -22.74
CA HIS A 154 12.26 8.79 -23.65
C HIS A 154 12.47 10.27 -24.01
N SER A 155 11.39 11.00 -24.28
CA SER A 155 11.46 12.42 -24.63
C SER A 155 11.89 13.30 -23.46
N LEU A 156 11.39 13.03 -22.23
CA LEU A 156 11.81 13.73 -21.01
C LEU A 156 13.28 13.46 -20.67
N HIS A 157 13.73 12.22 -20.82
CA HIS A 157 15.13 11.86 -20.60
C HIS A 157 16.07 12.63 -21.56
N ARG A 158 15.75 12.66 -22.85
CA ARG A 158 16.50 13.44 -23.85
C ARG A 158 16.47 14.94 -23.54
N HIS A 159 15.31 15.48 -23.19
CA HIS A 159 15.17 16.88 -22.78
C HIS A 159 16.07 17.22 -21.59
N LEU A 160 16.07 16.38 -20.58
CA LEU A 160 16.90 16.54 -19.39
C LEU A 160 18.39 16.53 -19.73
N GLN A 161 18.84 15.60 -20.58
CA GLN A 161 20.23 15.55 -21.08
C GLN A 161 20.63 16.83 -21.83
N GLN A 162 19.78 17.31 -22.71
CA GLN A 162 20.03 18.52 -23.47
C GLN A 162 20.07 19.77 -22.58
N THR A 163 19.15 19.87 -21.64
CA THR A 163 19.07 21.00 -20.70
C THR A 163 20.28 21.06 -19.78
N LEU A 164 20.73 19.94 -19.25
CA LEU A 164 21.90 19.86 -18.37
C LEU A 164 23.22 20.08 -19.15
N GLY A 165 23.26 19.69 -20.42
CA GLY A 165 24.47 19.69 -21.23
C GLY A 165 25.40 18.53 -20.89
N PRO A 166 26.45 18.28 -21.71
CA PRO A 166 27.24 17.06 -21.71
C PRO A 166 27.90 16.77 -20.33
N ASP A 167 28.46 17.79 -19.69
CA ASP A 167 29.23 17.62 -18.45
C ASP A 167 28.38 17.17 -17.26
N LEU A 168 27.16 17.72 -17.12
CA LEU A 168 26.25 17.35 -16.04
C LEU A 168 25.45 16.10 -16.42
N ALA A 169 25.08 15.94 -17.70
CA ALA A 169 24.39 14.74 -18.17
C ALA A 169 25.24 13.47 -18.00
N ALA A 170 26.57 13.56 -18.11
CA ALA A 170 27.47 12.44 -17.86
C ALA A 170 27.47 11.96 -16.40
N ARG A 171 26.91 12.74 -15.47
CA ARG A 171 26.79 12.39 -14.03
C ARG A 171 25.43 11.76 -13.71
N MET A 172 24.52 11.66 -14.67
CA MET A 172 23.22 11.05 -14.49
C MET A 172 23.37 9.53 -14.29
N VAL A 173 22.67 9.02 -13.29
CA VAL A 173 22.62 7.58 -12.96
C VAL A 173 21.19 7.20 -12.62
N SER A 174 20.86 5.90 -12.73
CA SER A 174 19.57 5.40 -12.30
C SER A 174 19.35 5.64 -10.79
N ALA A 175 18.16 6.15 -10.45
CA ALA A 175 17.70 6.29 -9.07
C ALA A 175 16.87 5.08 -8.59
N GLU A 176 16.86 3.97 -9.32
CA GLU A 176 15.98 2.83 -9.06
C GLU A 176 16.02 2.35 -7.61
N LYS A 177 17.24 2.15 -7.08
CA LYS A 177 17.42 1.69 -5.71
C LYS A 177 17.11 2.79 -4.69
N LEU A 178 17.42 4.05 -4.97
CA LEU A 178 17.02 5.21 -4.16
C LEU A 178 15.50 5.26 -4.04
N VAL A 179 14.78 5.16 -5.16
CA VAL A 179 13.31 5.20 -5.20
C VAL A 179 12.73 4.03 -4.42
N SER A 180 13.27 2.82 -4.58
CA SER A 180 12.87 1.66 -3.79
C SER A 180 13.02 1.93 -2.28
N ASP A 181 14.17 2.38 -1.84
CA ASP A 181 14.45 2.69 -0.43
C ASP A 181 13.55 3.83 0.10
N PHE A 182 13.37 4.89 -0.69
CA PHE A 182 12.51 6.02 -0.33
C PHE A 182 11.04 5.61 -0.21
N ARG A 183 10.53 4.79 -1.12
CA ARG A 183 9.13 4.39 -1.13
C ARG A 183 8.82 3.33 -0.07
N SER A 184 9.71 2.36 0.14
CA SER A 184 9.45 1.20 1.00
C SER A 184 9.81 1.40 2.48
N ARG A 185 10.53 2.45 2.85
CA ARG A 185 10.78 2.83 4.25
C ARG A 185 9.77 3.88 4.67
N HIS A 186 9.11 3.69 5.81
CA HIS A 186 7.97 4.49 6.20
C HIS A 186 8.22 5.27 7.49
N SER A 187 7.68 6.50 7.56
CA SER A 187 7.65 7.30 8.78
C SER A 187 6.58 6.79 9.75
N ALA A 188 6.63 7.22 11.00
CA ALA A 188 5.60 6.88 11.99
C ALA A 188 4.19 7.33 11.55
N THR A 189 4.09 8.47 10.87
CA THR A 189 2.82 8.99 10.33
C THR A 189 2.29 8.13 9.18
N GLU A 190 3.17 7.59 8.32
CA GLU A 190 2.78 6.60 7.31
C GLU A 190 2.33 5.29 7.94
N ILE A 191 3.04 4.79 8.98
CA ILE A 191 2.65 3.56 9.69
C ILE A 191 1.25 3.71 10.29
N ALA A 192 0.94 4.85 10.89
CA ALA A 192 -0.39 5.14 11.44
C ALA A 192 -1.48 5.18 10.34
N ALA A 193 -1.18 5.80 9.19
CA ALA A 193 -2.09 5.83 8.03
C ALA A 193 -2.31 4.43 7.44
N PHE A 194 -1.23 3.64 7.33
CA PHE A 194 -1.29 2.27 6.84
C PHE A 194 -2.08 1.34 7.78
N ALA A 195 -1.91 1.48 9.09
CA ALA A 195 -2.72 0.74 10.06
C ALA A 195 -4.22 1.07 9.92
N ARG A 196 -4.56 2.34 9.67
CA ARG A 196 -5.94 2.75 9.40
C ARG A 196 -6.46 2.18 8.07
N ALA A 197 -5.65 2.19 7.00
CA ALA A 197 -5.98 1.54 5.74
C ALA A 197 -6.24 0.04 5.93
N GLY A 198 -5.41 -0.64 6.70
CA GLY A 198 -5.55 -2.06 7.04
C GLY A 198 -6.83 -2.36 7.82
N GLU A 199 -7.22 -1.49 8.75
CA GLU A 199 -8.47 -1.66 9.49
C GLU A 199 -9.71 -1.43 8.61
N TYR A 200 -9.66 -0.49 7.66
CA TYR A 200 -10.69 -0.37 6.60
C TYR A 200 -10.77 -1.64 5.77
N SER A 201 -9.63 -2.14 5.28
CA SER A 201 -9.57 -3.38 4.49
C SER A 201 -10.18 -4.55 5.24
N ARG A 202 -9.74 -4.78 6.50
CA ARG A 202 -10.22 -5.88 7.33
C ARG A 202 -11.72 -5.80 7.60
N ARG A 203 -12.21 -4.63 8.02
CA ARG A 203 -13.63 -4.41 8.36
C ARG A 203 -14.54 -4.64 7.17
N ILE A 204 -14.18 -4.11 6.00
CA ILE A 204 -14.98 -4.28 4.78
C ILE A 204 -14.95 -5.75 4.34
N ALA A 205 -13.77 -6.40 4.36
CA ALA A 205 -13.62 -7.81 4.00
C ALA A 205 -14.44 -8.75 4.89
N GLU A 206 -14.39 -8.56 6.21
CA GLU A 206 -15.13 -9.41 7.16
C GLU A 206 -16.65 -9.24 7.05
N ARG A 207 -17.12 -8.03 6.75
CA ARG A 207 -18.54 -7.76 6.44
C ARG A 207 -18.95 -8.38 5.10
N ALA A 208 -18.15 -8.21 4.07
CA ALA A 208 -18.39 -8.77 2.74
C ALA A 208 -18.54 -10.31 2.78
N LEU A 209 -17.71 -10.99 3.59
CA LEU A 209 -17.72 -12.43 3.78
C LEU A 209 -18.60 -12.86 4.97
N SER A 210 -19.77 -12.24 5.13
CA SER A 210 -20.73 -12.56 6.19
C SER A 210 -22.17 -12.61 5.67
N GLY A 211 -23.11 -13.08 6.51
CA GLY A 211 -24.54 -13.07 6.22
C GLY A 211 -25.15 -11.66 6.05
N GLU A 212 -24.41 -10.58 6.30
CA GLU A 212 -24.83 -9.21 5.95
C GLU A 212 -24.93 -9.03 4.43
N VAL A 213 -24.04 -9.67 3.66
CA VAL A 213 -23.92 -9.50 2.22
C VAL A 213 -24.32 -10.80 1.49
N ILE A 214 -23.84 -11.94 1.97
CA ILE A 214 -24.01 -13.22 1.29
C ILE A 214 -25.31 -13.90 1.74
N ARG A 215 -26.21 -14.11 0.79
CA ARG A 215 -27.40 -14.99 0.91
C ARG A 215 -27.16 -16.21 0.02
N PRO A 216 -26.82 -17.37 0.62
CA PRO A 216 -26.55 -18.57 -0.16
C PRO A 216 -27.70 -18.94 -1.10
N GLY A 217 -27.37 -19.33 -2.34
CA GLY A 217 -28.34 -19.61 -3.40
C GLY A 217 -28.85 -18.37 -4.18
N HIS A 218 -28.42 -17.15 -3.78
CA HIS A 218 -28.87 -15.90 -4.41
C HIS A 218 -27.71 -14.96 -4.76
N THR A 219 -26.80 -14.71 -3.82
CA THR A 219 -25.70 -13.75 -4.00
C THR A 219 -24.61 -14.37 -4.87
N THR A 220 -24.14 -13.63 -5.86
CA THR A 220 -22.99 -14.03 -6.68
C THR A 220 -21.67 -13.53 -6.09
N THR A 221 -20.56 -14.12 -6.51
CA THR A 221 -19.21 -13.61 -6.17
C THR A 221 -19.00 -12.18 -6.68
N GLY A 222 -19.60 -11.84 -7.83
CA GLY A 222 -19.60 -10.48 -8.37
C GLY A 222 -20.37 -9.49 -7.50
N ASP A 223 -21.53 -9.86 -6.97
CA ASP A 223 -22.29 -9.01 -6.06
C ASP A 223 -21.49 -8.65 -4.81
N VAL A 224 -20.71 -9.60 -4.26
CA VAL A 224 -19.82 -9.37 -3.12
C VAL A 224 -18.73 -8.36 -3.49
N ALA A 225 -18.08 -8.55 -4.63
CA ALA A 225 -17.03 -7.64 -5.10
C ALA A 225 -17.54 -6.21 -5.31
N TRP A 226 -18.70 -6.05 -5.96
CA TRP A 226 -19.31 -4.74 -6.17
C TRP A 226 -19.78 -4.09 -4.88
N TRP A 227 -20.32 -4.87 -3.93
CA TRP A 227 -20.64 -4.35 -2.61
C TRP A 227 -19.41 -3.78 -1.90
N MET A 228 -18.25 -4.43 -2.01
CA MET A 228 -16.99 -3.93 -1.44
C MET A 228 -16.57 -2.60 -2.08
N MET A 229 -16.67 -2.49 -3.41
CA MET A 229 -16.39 -1.23 -4.11
C MET A 229 -17.33 -0.10 -3.66
N GLU A 230 -18.60 -0.42 -3.43
CA GLU A 230 -19.57 0.54 -2.89
C GLU A 230 -19.17 1.03 -1.48
N GLN A 231 -18.60 0.15 -0.63
CA GLN A 231 -18.10 0.59 0.67
C GLN A 231 -16.89 1.53 0.54
N LEU A 232 -15.95 1.25 -0.39
CA LEU A 232 -14.84 2.18 -0.65
C LEU A 232 -15.35 3.55 -1.07
N HIS A 233 -16.32 3.59 -1.97
CA HIS A 233 -16.92 4.84 -2.42
C HIS A 233 -17.56 5.63 -1.27
N LYS A 234 -18.33 4.97 -0.40
CA LYS A 234 -18.96 5.59 0.78
C LYS A 234 -17.97 6.16 1.78
N GLU A 235 -16.84 5.49 1.96
CA GLU A 235 -15.76 5.90 2.89
C GLU A 235 -14.78 6.88 2.22
N GLY A 236 -14.97 7.23 0.94
CA GLY A 236 -14.05 8.08 0.18
C GLY A 236 -12.63 7.49 0.10
N LEU A 237 -12.54 6.18 -0.13
CA LEU A 237 -11.30 5.42 -0.24
C LEU A 237 -11.06 4.98 -1.69
N GLY A 238 -9.79 4.77 -2.05
CA GLY A 238 -9.43 4.08 -3.28
C GLY A 238 -9.22 2.58 -3.05
N ASN A 239 -9.08 1.82 -4.13
CA ASN A 239 -8.61 0.44 -4.08
C ASN A 239 -7.11 0.36 -4.39
N SER A 240 -6.49 -0.78 -4.08
CA SER A 240 -5.08 -1.03 -4.40
C SER A 240 -4.90 -1.54 -5.83
N PHE A 241 -5.80 -2.34 -6.35
CA PHE A 241 -5.63 -3.03 -7.64
C PHE A 241 -6.94 -3.50 -8.31
N GLY A 242 -7.91 -2.63 -8.44
CA GLY A 242 -9.13 -2.92 -9.22
C GLY A 242 -10.25 -3.60 -8.44
N LEU A 243 -11.14 -4.29 -9.15
CA LEU A 243 -12.25 -5.00 -8.53
C LEU A 243 -11.74 -6.13 -7.63
N PRO A 244 -12.22 -6.27 -6.38
CA PRO A 244 -11.84 -7.37 -5.51
C PRO A 244 -12.06 -8.73 -6.16
N SER A 245 -11.07 -9.61 -6.04
CA SER A 245 -11.16 -10.97 -6.56
C SER A 245 -11.79 -11.88 -5.52
N ILE A 246 -12.94 -12.50 -5.86
CA ILE A 246 -13.62 -13.46 -5.01
C ILE A 246 -13.52 -14.83 -5.68
N TYR A 247 -12.85 -15.76 -5.01
CA TYR A 247 -12.62 -17.12 -5.51
C TYR A 247 -13.42 -18.14 -4.71
N VAL A 248 -13.87 -19.19 -5.38
CA VAL A 248 -14.46 -20.36 -4.72
C VAL A 248 -13.42 -21.48 -4.71
N LEU A 249 -13.06 -21.93 -3.52
CA LEU A 249 -12.17 -23.07 -3.29
C LEU A 249 -13.02 -24.27 -2.89
N GLY A 250 -12.66 -25.45 -3.29
CA GLY A 250 -13.40 -26.63 -2.83
C GLY A 250 -13.36 -27.80 -3.80
N PRO A 251 -14.25 -28.79 -3.59
CA PRO A 251 -14.22 -30.06 -4.31
C PRO A 251 -14.62 -29.91 -5.78
N GLY A 252 -14.02 -29.10 -6.50
CA GLY A 252 -14.31 -28.79 -7.89
C GLY A 252 -13.48 -27.66 -8.40
N ASP A 253 -12.41 -27.32 -7.65
CA ASP A 253 -11.49 -26.21 -7.86
C ASP A 253 -11.69 -25.55 -9.25
N ARG A 254 -12.48 -24.50 -9.27
CA ARG A 254 -12.92 -23.87 -10.52
C ARG A 254 -12.02 -22.70 -10.91
N GLY A 255 -10.91 -22.52 -10.16
CA GLY A 255 -10.05 -21.36 -10.33
C GLY A 255 -10.74 -20.06 -9.94
N PRO A 256 -10.21 -18.90 -10.33
CA PRO A 256 -10.90 -17.62 -10.13
C PRO A 256 -12.23 -17.67 -10.89
N VAL A 257 -13.34 -17.77 -10.14
CA VAL A 257 -14.66 -17.76 -10.74
C VAL A 257 -14.98 -16.33 -11.13
N SER A 258 -15.18 -16.08 -12.39
CA SER A 258 -15.78 -14.83 -12.89
C SER A 258 -17.07 -14.55 -12.12
N GLY A 259 -17.46 -13.30 -11.96
CA GLY A 259 -18.52 -12.81 -11.08
C GLY A 259 -19.91 -13.48 -11.15
N ASP A 260 -20.07 -14.59 -11.85
CA ASP A 260 -21.37 -15.25 -12.11
C ASP A 260 -21.65 -16.45 -11.19
N HIS A 261 -20.69 -16.86 -10.34
CA HIS A 261 -20.93 -17.99 -9.43
C HIS A 261 -21.91 -17.59 -8.33
N VAL A 262 -23.06 -18.25 -8.29
CA VAL A 262 -24.01 -18.12 -7.18
C VAL A 262 -23.48 -18.92 -5.99
N ILE A 263 -23.16 -18.22 -4.91
CA ILE A 263 -22.56 -18.79 -3.70
C ILE A 263 -23.53 -19.79 -3.06
N GLN A 264 -23.06 -21.00 -2.77
CA GLN A 264 -23.86 -22.11 -2.25
C GLN A 264 -23.41 -22.55 -0.85
N PRO A 265 -24.32 -23.16 -0.05
CA PRO A 265 -23.91 -23.82 1.18
C PRO A 265 -22.84 -24.89 0.91
N GLY A 266 -21.73 -24.84 1.64
CA GLY A 266 -20.58 -25.70 1.45
C GLY A 266 -19.44 -25.09 0.63
N ASP A 267 -19.64 -23.92 0.04
CA ASP A 267 -18.56 -23.19 -0.64
C ASP A 267 -17.53 -22.70 0.38
N LEU A 268 -16.25 -22.84 0.03
CA LEU A 268 -15.14 -22.19 0.70
C LEU A 268 -14.70 -21.02 -0.17
N LEU A 269 -14.88 -19.83 0.34
CA LEU A 269 -14.56 -18.59 -0.35
C LEU A 269 -13.20 -18.07 0.10
N THR A 270 -12.47 -17.46 -0.80
CA THR A 270 -11.35 -16.56 -0.50
C THR A 270 -11.50 -15.28 -1.29
N MET A 271 -11.02 -14.19 -0.73
CA MET A 271 -10.91 -12.91 -1.40
C MET A 271 -9.47 -12.43 -1.41
N ASP A 272 -9.17 -11.65 -2.42
CA ASP A 272 -7.92 -10.95 -2.61
C ASP A 272 -8.22 -9.49 -2.96
N TRP A 273 -7.76 -8.56 -2.14
CA TRP A 273 -8.06 -7.16 -2.32
C TRP A 273 -7.20 -6.22 -1.45
N GLY A 274 -7.25 -4.93 -1.76
CA GLY A 274 -6.62 -3.92 -0.94
C GLY A 274 -7.29 -2.56 -1.02
N VAL A 275 -6.95 -1.69 -0.08
CA VAL A 275 -7.46 -0.33 0.08
C VAL A 275 -6.33 0.67 -0.07
N ASN A 276 -6.61 1.79 -0.73
CA ASN A 276 -5.74 2.96 -0.76
C ASN A 276 -6.32 4.04 0.16
N TYR A 277 -5.55 4.44 1.16
CA TYR A 277 -5.83 5.56 2.05
C TYR A 277 -4.56 6.40 2.26
N LEU A 278 -4.61 7.69 1.89
CA LEU A 278 -3.48 8.63 2.01
C LEU A 278 -2.18 8.12 1.38
N LEU A 279 -2.27 7.58 0.16
CA LEU A 279 -1.16 6.94 -0.56
C LEU A 279 -0.59 5.69 0.12
N SER A 280 -1.30 5.14 1.09
CA SER A 280 -0.98 3.87 1.72
C SER A 280 -1.88 2.77 1.15
N TYR A 281 -1.27 1.75 0.56
CA TYR A 281 -1.94 0.67 -0.17
C TYR A 281 -1.78 -0.64 0.59
N THR A 282 -2.90 -1.28 0.94
CA THR A 282 -2.90 -2.60 1.58
C THR A 282 -3.04 -3.72 0.56
N ASP A 283 -2.67 -4.92 0.97
CA ASP A 283 -2.91 -6.16 0.25
C ASP A 283 -3.29 -7.25 1.26
N MET A 284 -4.43 -7.90 1.10
CA MET A 284 -4.86 -8.91 2.07
C MET A 284 -5.78 -9.97 1.47
N LYS A 285 -5.73 -11.15 2.07
CA LYS A 285 -6.64 -12.23 1.79
C LYS A 285 -7.46 -12.61 3.02
N ARG A 286 -8.73 -12.96 2.80
CA ARG A 286 -9.63 -13.50 3.82
C ARG A 286 -10.35 -14.71 3.26
N MET A 287 -10.68 -15.65 4.16
CA MET A 287 -11.41 -16.87 3.82
C MET A 287 -12.70 -16.96 4.61
N ALA A 288 -13.74 -17.49 3.97
CA ALA A 288 -15.01 -17.79 4.60
C ALA A 288 -15.56 -19.15 4.13
N TYR A 289 -16.22 -19.86 5.04
CA TYR A 289 -16.96 -21.08 4.72
C TYR A 289 -18.46 -20.80 4.83
N VAL A 290 -19.20 -21.17 3.80
CA VAL A 290 -20.66 -21.04 3.76
C VAL A 290 -21.25 -22.31 4.40
N LEU A 291 -21.84 -22.16 5.58
CA LEU A 291 -22.36 -23.27 6.36
C LEU A 291 -23.50 -23.98 5.63
N LYS A 292 -23.47 -25.32 5.63
CA LYS A 292 -24.64 -26.13 5.25
C LYS A 292 -25.65 -26.14 6.40
N PRO A 293 -26.92 -26.46 6.11
CA PRO A 293 -27.92 -26.63 7.17
C PRO A 293 -27.44 -27.56 8.27
N GLY A 294 -27.46 -27.10 9.53
CA GLY A 294 -27.04 -27.85 10.71
C GLY A 294 -25.54 -27.79 11.02
N GLU A 295 -24.70 -27.22 10.16
CA GLU A 295 -23.28 -27.00 10.44
C GLU A 295 -23.05 -25.77 11.31
N THR A 296 -22.01 -25.82 12.17
CA THR A 296 -21.56 -24.72 13.03
C THR A 296 -20.09 -24.36 12.81
N ALA A 297 -19.38 -25.14 11.98
CA ALA A 297 -17.96 -24.99 11.69
C ALA A 297 -17.66 -25.50 10.25
N PRO A 298 -16.53 -25.15 9.65
CA PRO A 298 -16.11 -25.76 8.39
C PRO A 298 -15.75 -27.22 8.59
N PRO A 299 -15.68 -28.02 7.50
CA PRO A 299 -15.21 -29.40 7.57
C PRO A 299 -13.88 -29.51 8.30
N PRO A 300 -13.68 -30.54 9.17
CA PRO A 300 -12.45 -30.66 9.95
C PRO A 300 -11.16 -30.67 9.11
N GLY A 301 -11.19 -31.22 7.89
CA GLY A 301 -10.05 -31.19 6.98
C GLY A 301 -9.71 -29.79 6.47
N VAL A 302 -10.72 -28.97 6.21
CA VAL A 302 -10.55 -27.56 5.82
C VAL A 302 -9.94 -26.75 6.98
N GLN A 303 -10.43 -26.97 8.22
CA GLN A 303 -9.85 -26.32 9.41
C GLN A 303 -8.39 -26.71 9.58
N ARG A 304 -8.06 -28.01 9.51
CA ARG A 304 -6.66 -28.47 9.60
C ARG A 304 -5.77 -27.90 8.50
N ALA A 305 -6.30 -27.73 7.29
CA ALA A 305 -5.59 -27.09 6.19
C ALA A 305 -5.22 -25.63 6.51
N PHE A 306 -6.20 -24.90 7.04
CA PHE A 306 -5.99 -23.52 7.46
C PHE A 306 -4.98 -23.41 8.62
N ASP A 307 -5.10 -24.27 9.65
CA ASP A 307 -4.17 -24.31 10.80
C ASP A 307 -2.73 -24.61 10.32
N LYS A 308 -2.57 -25.49 9.34
CA LYS A 308 -1.26 -25.78 8.73
C LYS A 308 -0.71 -24.54 8.00
N ALA A 309 -1.52 -23.78 7.28
CA ALA A 309 -1.09 -22.53 6.65
C ALA A 309 -0.67 -21.49 7.71
N LEU A 310 -1.38 -21.40 8.84
CA LEU A 310 -0.96 -20.56 9.97
C LEU A 310 0.40 -20.98 10.55
N ALA A 311 0.69 -22.29 10.60
CA ALA A 311 1.99 -22.78 11.04
C ALA A 311 3.12 -22.38 10.06
N VAL A 312 2.87 -22.47 8.75
CA VAL A 312 3.82 -21.99 7.72
C VAL A 312 4.04 -20.47 7.86
N ARG A 313 2.96 -19.70 8.05
CA ARG A 313 3.09 -18.25 8.28
C ARG A 313 4.00 -17.95 9.48
N ARG A 314 3.91 -18.73 10.54
CA ARG A 314 4.81 -18.58 11.69
C ARG A 314 6.27 -18.75 11.30
N MET A 315 6.59 -19.73 10.42
CA MET A 315 7.97 -19.93 9.94
C MET A 315 8.51 -18.70 9.21
N ILE A 316 7.66 -18.01 8.44
CA ILE A 316 8.04 -16.76 7.76
C ILE A 316 8.33 -15.66 8.79
N LEU A 317 7.44 -15.46 9.75
CA LEU A 317 7.59 -14.43 10.78
C LEU A 317 8.85 -14.60 11.61
N ASP A 318 9.21 -15.85 11.95
CA ASP A 318 10.39 -16.17 12.77
C ASP A 318 11.74 -15.88 12.06
N VAL A 319 11.72 -15.64 10.76
CA VAL A 319 12.93 -15.35 9.96
C VAL A 319 13.10 -13.85 9.72
N ILE A 320 12.00 -13.11 9.61
CA ILE A 320 12.04 -11.70 9.25
C ILE A 320 12.69 -10.89 10.38
N ARG A 321 13.79 -10.19 10.03
CA ARG A 321 14.50 -9.25 10.90
C ARG A 321 15.25 -8.21 10.07
N PRO A 322 15.53 -7.01 10.61
CA PRO A 322 16.39 -6.04 9.93
C PRO A 322 17.77 -6.62 9.61
N GLY A 323 18.35 -6.21 8.49
CA GLY A 323 19.70 -6.57 8.08
C GLY A 323 19.83 -7.86 7.26
N ILE A 324 18.79 -8.71 7.22
CA ILE A 324 18.77 -9.87 6.30
C ILE A 324 18.33 -9.43 4.91
N THR A 325 18.86 -10.02 3.83
CA THR A 325 18.27 -9.82 2.51
C THR A 325 16.96 -10.60 2.38
N ALA A 326 16.06 -10.13 1.53
CA ALA A 326 14.80 -10.83 1.29
C ALA A 326 15.03 -12.24 0.72
N GLY A 327 16.06 -12.42 -0.10
CA GLY A 327 16.45 -13.72 -0.65
C GLY A 327 16.99 -14.69 0.41
N ASP A 328 17.84 -14.21 1.33
CA ASP A 328 18.34 -15.06 2.43
C ASP A 328 17.19 -15.44 3.38
N ALA A 329 16.25 -14.51 3.61
CA ALA A 329 15.07 -14.81 4.39
C ALA A 329 14.20 -15.88 3.72
N LEU A 330 13.95 -15.79 2.41
CA LEU A 330 13.25 -16.82 1.63
C LEU A 330 13.98 -18.16 1.69
N ALA A 331 15.29 -18.17 1.50
CA ALA A 331 16.11 -19.40 1.56
C ALA A 331 15.99 -20.10 2.92
N GLU A 332 16.00 -19.34 4.01
CA GLU A 332 15.83 -19.91 5.35
C GLU A 332 14.42 -20.44 5.58
N VAL A 333 13.36 -19.75 5.11
CA VAL A 333 11.99 -20.28 5.18
C VAL A 333 11.89 -21.59 4.37
N ASN A 334 12.42 -21.61 3.15
CA ASN A 334 12.41 -22.78 2.29
C ASN A 334 13.14 -23.97 2.94
N ARG A 335 14.26 -23.73 3.61
CA ARG A 335 14.98 -24.76 4.38
C ARG A 335 14.12 -25.32 5.53
N ARG A 336 13.38 -24.49 6.25
CA ARG A 336 12.47 -24.90 7.32
C ARG A 336 11.30 -25.72 6.79
N VAL A 337 10.70 -25.28 5.67
CA VAL A 337 9.65 -26.04 4.98
C VAL A 337 10.14 -27.43 4.59
N ALA A 338 11.30 -27.52 3.94
CA ALA A 338 11.88 -28.80 3.50
C ALA A 338 12.26 -29.73 4.67
N ALA A 339 12.58 -29.17 5.84
CA ALA A 339 12.88 -29.94 7.05
C ALA A 339 11.63 -30.39 7.83
N THR A 340 10.42 -29.93 7.44
CA THR A 340 9.18 -30.23 8.14
C THR A 340 8.46 -31.40 7.49
N PRO A 341 8.25 -32.53 8.20
CA PRO A 341 7.58 -33.69 7.64
C PRO A 341 6.18 -33.35 7.08
N GLY A 342 5.91 -33.81 5.87
CA GLY A 342 4.63 -33.59 5.18
C GLY A 342 4.48 -32.22 4.50
N LEU A 343 5.55 -31.39 4.50
CA LEU A 343 5.64 -30.18 3.70
C LEU A 343 6.70 -30.35 2.59
N VAL A 344 6.44 -29.79 1.43
CA VAL A 344 7.39 -29.68 0.31
C VAL A 344 7.31 -28.28 -0.28
N LEU A 345 8.38 -27.84 -0.94
CA LEU A 345 8.35 -26.61 -1.72
C LEU A 345 7.50 -26.84 -2.98
N GLY A 346 6.54 -25.97 -3.20
CA GLY A 346 5.63 -26.02 -4.35
C GLY A 346 5.96 -25.00 -5.41
N ARG A 347 5.15 -24.99 -6.45
CA ARG A 347 5.11 -23.95 -7.48
C ARG A 347 3.74 -23.28 -7.48
N TYR A 348 3.70 -22.04 -7.87
CA TYR A 348 2.46 -21.28 -7.96
C TYR A 348 1.52 -21.93 -8.99
N ASP A 349 0.31 -22.25 -8.57
CA ASP A 349 -0.75 -22.91 -9.36
C ASP A 349 -0.36 -24.26 -10.03
N ASP A 350 0.74 -24.88 -9.58
CA ASP A 350 1.21 -26.20 -10.05
C ASP A 350 1.61 -27.09 -8.86
N PRO A 351 0.64 -27.51 -8.01
CA PRO A 351 0.93 -28.38 -6.88
C PRO A 351 1.29 -29.79 -7.32
N SER A 352 2.17 -30.44 -6.57
CA SER A 352 2.52 -31.85 -6.80
C SER A 352 1.29 -32.76 -6.68
N ALA A 353 1.29 -33.84 -7.44
CA ALA A 353 0.20 -34.84 -7.42
C ALA A 353 0.20 -35.73 -6.15
N ASP A 354 1.26 -35.70 -5.34
CA ASP A 354 1.40 -36.54 -4.14
C ASP A 354 0.42 -36.09 -3.03
N PRO A 355 -0.59 -36.94 -2.71
CA PRO A 355 -1.57 -36.59 -1.67
C PRO A 355 -1.04 -36.76 -0.24
N ALA A 356 0.18 -37.23 -0.05
CA ALA A 356 0.79 -37.39 1.28
C ALA A 356 1.43 -36.10 1.80
N VAL A 357 1.69 -35.14 0.93
CA VAL A 357 2.40 -33.90 1.27
C VAL A 357 1.56 -32.67 0.95
N SER A 358 1.92 -31.56 1.58
CA SER A 358 1.36 -30.24 1.26
C SER A 358 2.46 -29.39 0.62
N ASP A 359 2.14 -28.72 -0.48
CA ASP A 359 3.06 -27.83 -1.19
C ASP A 359 2.93 -26.43 -0.64
N VAL A 360 4.08 -25.81 -0.37
CA VAL A 360 4.20 -24.45 0.17
C VAL A 360 4.82 -23.54 -0.87
N VAL A 361 4.17 -22.44 -1.16
CA VAL A 361 4.69 -21.36 -2.00
C VAL A 361 4.72 -20.08 -1.18
N ILE A 362 5.86 -19.41 -1.15
CA ILE A 362 6.04 -18.13 -0.46
C ILE A 362 5.99 -17.01 -1.50
N GLY A 363 5.01 -16.11 -1.35
CA GLY A 363 4.81 -14.94 -2.20
C GLY A 363 5.03 -13.61 -1.48
N SER A 364 5.57 -13.62 -0.25
CA SER A 364 5.69 -12.43 0.60
C SER A 364 6.48 -11.32 -0.09
N HIS A 365 5.95 -10.10 -0.08
CA HIS A 365 6.49 -8.97 -0.83
C HIS A 365 6.32 -7.64 -0.10
N SER A 366 7.01 -6.60 -0.58
CA SER A 366 6.79 -5.22 -0.12
C SER A 366 5.38 -4.74 -0.48
N VAL A 367 4.80 -3.95 0.42
CA VAL A 367 3.47 -3.34 0.30
C VAL A 367 3.52 -1.91 0.85
N GLY A 368 2.47 -1.15 0.72
CA GLY A 368 2.30 0.16 1.35
C GLY A 368 2.44 1.32 0.38
N ASP A 369 3.47 1.37 -0.42
CA ASP A 369 3.63 2.37 -1.50
C ASP A 369 2.86 1.98 -2.76
N TRP A 370 2.48 0.72 -2.88
CA TRP A 370 1.61 0.07 -3.84
C TRP A 370 1.16 -1.27 -3.27
N GLY A 371 0.15 -1.95 -3.85
CA GLY A 371 -0.24 -3.30 -3.44
C GLY A 371 0.96 -4.27 -3.52
N HIS A 372 1.59 -4.36 -4.71
CA HIS A 372 2.90 -4.98 -4.88
C HIS A 372 4.00 -3.90 -4.85
N GLY A 373 4.45 -3.53 -3.66
CA GLY A 373 5.34 -2.39 -3.43
C GLY A 373 6.73 -2.50 -4.07
N SER A 374 7.46 -1.39 -4.01
CA SER A 374 8.77 -1.24 -4.68
C SER A 374 9.96 -1.79 -3.86
N GLY A 375 9.73 -2.22 -2.62
CA GLY A 375 10.76 -2.64 -1.68
C GLY A 375 11.16 -4.12 -1.78
N PRO A 376 11.82 -4.67 -0.73
CA PRO A 376 12.25 -6.05 -0.68
C PRO A 376 11.12 -7.06 -0.93
N SER A 377 11.43 -8.16 -1.60
CA SER A 377 10.46 -9.23 -1.90
C SER A 377 11.08 -10.60 -1.63
N MET A 378 10.36 -11.43 -0.88
CA MET A 378 10.69 -12.82 -0.58
C MET A 378 10.03 -13.77 -1.61
N ALA A 379 9.83 -13.32 -2.84
CA ALA A 379 9.22 -14.11 -3.91
C ALA A 379 10.23 -14.28 -5.04
N ASP A 380 10.44 -15.49 -5.49
CA ASP A 380 11.45 -15.87 -6.50
C ASP A 380 11.18 -15.26 -7.89
N PHE A 381 9.96 -14.83 -8.17
CA PHE A 381 9.61 -14.08 -9.38
C PHE A 381 10.06 -12.60 -9.36
N ASN A 382 10.70 -12.14 -8.27
CA ASN A 382 11.25 -10.77 -8.13
C ASN A 382 12.75 -10.80 -7.83
N PRO A 383 13.63 -11.31 -8.74
CA PRO A 383 15.03 -11.60 -8.42
C PRO A 383 15.83 -10.37 -7.96
N LEU A 384 15.61 -9.18 -8.56
CA LEU A 384 16.29 -7.96 -8.12
C LEU A 384 15.90 -7.61 -6.68
N ARG A 385 14.62 -7.63 -6.37
CA ARG A 385 14.12 -7.24 -5.05
C ARG A 385 14.44 -8.25 -3.94
N MET A 386 14.80 -9.49 -4.30
CA MET A 386 15.35 -10.47 -3.37
C MET A 386 16.76 -10.06 -2.86
N THR A 387 17.51 -9.27 -3.63
CA THR A 387 18.83 -8.77 -3.19
C THR A 387 18.75 -7.62 -2.19
N TYR A 388 17.54 -7.06 -1.98
CA TYR A 388 17.33 -5.92 -1.09
C TYR A 388 17.27 -6.38 0.37
N THR A 389 17.91 -5.59 1.23
CA THR A 389 17.92 -5.83 2.68
C THR A 389 16.63 -5.34 3.31
N LEU A 390 16.04 -6.15 4.19
CA LEU A 390 14.94 -5.74 5.05
C LEU A 390 15.44 -4.68 6.04
N LYS A 391 14.78 -3.55 6.09
CA LYS A 391 15.12 -2.42 6.94
C LYS A 391 13.98 -2.14 7.93
N PRO A 392 14.26 -1.56 9.09
CA PRO A 392 13.20 -1.05 9.97
C PRO A 392 12.25 -0.15 9.19
N SER A 393 10.97 -0.24 9.49
CA SER A 393 9.87 0.45 8.82
C SER A 393 9.53 0.02 7.39
N ASN A 394 10.14 -1.04 6.84
CA ASN A 394 9.59 -1.66 5.64
C ASN A 394 8.22 -2.28 5.95
N PHE A 395 7.25 -2.13 5.05
CA PHE A 395 6.02 -2.92 5.09
C PHE A 395 6.16 -4.15 4.22
N LEU A 396 5.68 -5.28 4.75
CA LEU A 396 5.59 -6.54 4.01
C LEU A 396 4.17 -7.07 4.04
N SER A 397 3.69 -7.51 2.90
CA SER A 397 2.59 -8.44 2.81
C SER A 397 3.12 -9.84 3.02
N ILE A 398 2.66 -10.51 4.07
CA ILE A 398 3.06 -11.88 4.41
C ILE A 398 2.12 -12.81 3.68
N GLU A 399 2.45 -13.04 2.43
CA GLU A 399 1.70 -13.89 1.52
C GLU A 399 2.30 -15.29 1.43
N LEU A 400 1.43 -16.28 1.48
CA LEU A 400 1.76 -17.67 1.21
C LEU A 400 0.57 -18.42 0.62
N PHE A 401 0.87 -19.49 -0.10
CA PHE A 401 -0.11 -20.45 -0.58
C PHE A 401 0.25 -21.86 -0.11
N LEU A 402 -0.69 -22.52 0.55
CA LEU A 402 -0.56 -23.91 0.94
C LEU A 402 -1.52 -24.76 0.10
N TYR A 403 -1.00 -25.64 -0.72
CA TYR A 403 -1.79 -26.64 -1.42
C TYR A 403 -1.79 -27.92 -0.60
N THR A 404 -2.93 -28.30 -0.04
CA THR A 404 -3.00 -29.41 0.91
C THR A 404 -4.24 -30.27 0.65
N PRO A 405 -4.13 -31.62 0.78
CA PRO A 405 -5.26 -32.50 0.58
C PRO A 405 -6.31 -32.33 1.69
N VAL A 406 -7.58 -32.34 1.30
CA VAL A 406 -8.71 -32.34 2.23
C VAL A 406 -9.44 -33.68 2.09
N PRO A 407 -9.40 -34.54 3.12
CA PRO A 407 -9.96 -35.89 3.06
C PRO A 407 -11.45 -35.93 2.68
N GLU A 408 -12.24 -34.97 3.20
CA GLU A 408 -13.68 -34.86 2.96
C GLU A 408 -13.98 -34.50 1.50
N TRP A 409 -12.99 -34.01 0.76
CA TRP A 409 -13.12 -33.64 -0.66
C TRP A 409 -12.32 -34.55 -1.60
N GLY A 410 -12.18 -35.81 -1.23
CA GLY A 410 -11.55 -36.82 -2.08
C GLY A 410 -10.04 -36.75 -2.16
N LYS A 411 -9.40 -36.19 -1.14
CA LYS A 411 -7.94 -36.02 -1.03
C LYS A 411 -7.32 -35.11 -2.10
N ARG A 412 -8.11 -34.37 -2.85
CA ARG A 412 -7.59 -33.34 -3.76
C ARG A 412 -6.97 -32.21 -2.94
N LYS A 413 -5.86 -31.66 -3.43
CA LYS A 413 -5.26 -30.50 -2.83
C LYS A 413 -6.10 -29.27 -3.11
N ILE A 414 -6.35 -28.50 -2.07
CA ILE A 414 -6.98 -27.19 -2.18
C ILE A 414 -5.93 -26.11 -1.87
N LYS A 415 -6.06 -24.96 -2.47
CA LYS A 415 -5.23 -23.78 -2.22
C LYS A 415 -5.74 -23.05 -1.00
N ILE A 416 -4.95 -22.94 0.06
CA ILE A 416 -5.22 -22.11 1.23
C ILE A 416 -4.30 -20.90 1.16
N PRO A 417 -4.79 -19.74 0.73
CA PRO A 417 -4.00 -18.51 0.72
C PRO A 417 -4.10 -17.80 2.06
N LEU A 418 -3.00 -17.25 2.53
CA LEU A 418 -2.95 -16.31 3.63
C LEU A 418 -2.19 -15.07 3.21
N GLU A 419 -2.70 -13.90 3.58
CA GLU A 419 -2.03 -12.64 3.34
C GLU A 419 -2.51 -11.58 4.33
N ASP A 420 -1.54 -10.97 5.00
CA ASP A 420 -1.74 -9.85 5.92
C ASP A 420 -0.48 -8.96 5.95
N ASN A 421 -0.68 -7.69 6.30
CA ASN A 421 0.40 -6.70 6.24
C ASN A 421 0.99 -6.42 7.62
N GLY A 422 2.31 -6.34 7.64
CA GLY A 422 3.08 -6.01 8.84
C GLY A 422 4.20 -5.02 8.55
N VAL A 423 4.75 -4.46 9.61
CA VAL A 423 5.91 -3.58 9.60
C VAL A 423 7.12 -4.29 10.19
N VAL A 424 8.27 -4.17 9.53
CA VAL A 424 9.55 -4.66 10.05
C VAL A 424 10.01 -3.70 11.15
N THR A 425 10.24 -4.24 12.33
CA THR A 425 10.76 -3.53 13.50
C THR A 425 12.10 -4.16 13.92
N GLU A 426 12.78 -3.58 14.90
CA GLU A 426 14.00 -4.17 15.49
C GLU A 426 13.76 -5.56 16.11
N ARG A 427 12.51 -5.90 16.43
CA ARG A 427 12.11 -7.18 17.02
C ARG A 427 11.66 -8.22 16.01
N GLY A 428 11.58 -7.86 14.73
CA GLY A 428 11.02 -8.67 13.65
C GLY A 428 9.79 -8.01 13.02
N LEU A 429 8.89 -8.80 12.43
CA LEU A 429 7.66 -8.27 11.84
C LEU A 429 6.54 -8.14 12.88
N GLU A 430 5.92 -6.98 12.92
CA GLU A 430 4.74 -6.70 13.74
C GLU A 430 3.54 -6.38 12.85
N TRP A 431 2.39 -6.97 13.17
CA TRP A 431 1.15 -6.71 12.43
C TRP A 431 0.67 -5.28 12.67
N VAL A 432 0.28 -4.59 11.61
CA VAL A 432 -0.26 -3.22 11.69
C VAL A 432 -1.77 -3.20 11.95
N TYR A 433 -2.42 -4.34 11.81
CA TYR A 433 -3.81 -4.63 12.19
C TYR A 433 -3.95 -6.12 12.54
N PRO A 434 -5.05 -6.58 13.15
CA PRO A 434 -5.23 -8.00 13.50
C PRO A 434 -5.19 -8.89 12.26
N ALA A 435 -4.16 -9.74 12.18
CA ALA A 435 -3.98 -10.67 11.08
C ALA A 435 -5.05 -11.77 11.07
N ASN A 436 -5.31 -12.34 9.90
CA ASN A 436 -6.25 -13.44 9.74
C ASN A 436 -5.86 -14.67 10.58
N SER A 437 -6.71 -15.07 11.51
CA SER A 437 -6.47 -16.20 12.43
C SER A 437 -7.60 -17.23 12.41
N ARG A 438 -8.62 -17.06 11.55
CA ARG A 438 -9.78 -17.93 11.47
C ARG A 438 -10.40 -17.91 10.08
N ILE A 439 -11.10 -18.99 9.75
CA ILE A 439 -12.04 -19.01 8.64
C ILE A 439 -13.34 -18.33 9.12
N LEU A 440 -13.82 -17.32 8.39
CA LEU A 440 -15.10 -16.67 8.65
C LEU A 440 -16.25 -17.64 8.34
N LEU A 441 -17.39 -17.45 8.98
CA LEU A 441 -18.57 -18.30 8.75
C LEU A 441 -19.72 -17.48 8.20
N VAL A 442 -20.23 -17.92 7.04
CA VAL A 442 -21.45 -17.37 6.44
C VAL A 442 -22.60 -18.32 6.83
N LYS A 443 -23.66 -17.74 7.44
CA LYS A 443 -24.85 -18.46 7.91
C LYS A 443 -26.02 -18.23 6.98
#